data_f4beeee728d006cf38346b00a54dda78
#
_entry.id   f4beeee728d006cf38346b00a54dda78
#
_cell.length_a   1.000
_cell.length_b   1.000
_cell.length_c   1.000
_cell.angle_alpha   90.00
_cell.angle_beta   90.00
_cell.angle_gamma   90.00
#
_symmetry.space_group_name_H-M   'P 1'
#
loop_
_entity.id
_entity.type
_entity.pdbx_description
1 polymer ?
#
loop_
_entity_poly.entity_id
_entity_poly.type
_entity_poly.pdbx_seq_one_letter_code
_entity_poly.pdbx_strand_id
1 'polypeptide(L)'
;FLDEVGELSMMTQAKLLRVLQERSFERLGGMETIRVDVRVITATNRNLEKMVAEGTFRRDLFYRLNVFPIVLPPLRDRQDDILPLASHFVGHFARQAGKGDVRISLAAMDMLQRYSWPGNIRELENAMERAVLLVGSQNLILPQHLPPAMHTESVNMADEKQRKMPHMAATLEQRMDELERACIVDAMEATGGQINRAAQQLGLTQRVLALRLKKYGLSYKEYRRGGREQAGK
;
A
#
# COMPACT_ATOMS: atom_id res chain seq x y z
N PHE A 1 13.60 27.34 -5.14
CA PHE A 1 12.61 26.26 -5.03
C PHE A 1 11.58 26.63 -3.96
N LEU A 2 10.29 26.57 -4.30
CA LEU A 2 9.18 26.84 -3.39
C LEU A 2 8.35 25.56 -3.23
N ASP A 3 8.45 24.94 -2.06
CA ASP A 3 7.64 23.77 -1.74
C ASP A 3 6.29 24.19 -1.16
N GLU A 4 5.29 23.34 -1.31
CA GLU A 4 3.95 23.50 -0.75
C GLU A 4 3.28 24.84 -1.10
N VAL A 5 3.40 25.31 -2.36
CA VAL A 5 2.83 26.60 -2.77
C VAL A 5 1.30 26.67 -2.59
N GLY A 6 0.62 25.53 -2.52
CA GLY A 6 -0.81 25.44 -2.21
C GLY A 6 -1.17 25.82 -0.77
N GLU A 7 -0.20 25.93 0.15
CA GLU A 7 -0.42 26.34 1.54
C GLU A 7 -0.27 27.85 1.77
N LEU A 8 0.14 28.58 0.73
CA LEU A 8 0.33 30.04 0.83
C LEU A 8 -1.00 30.75 1.10
N SER A 9 -0.97 31.70 2.04
CA SER A 9 -2.12 32.61 2.26
C SER A 9 -2.37 33.49 1.04
N MET A 10 -3.59 33.96 0.84
CA MET A 10 -3.97 34.84 -0.29
C MET A 10 -3.10 36.09 -0.37
N MET A 11 -2.68 36.64 0.78
CA MET A 11 -1.77 37.78 0.84
C MET A 11 -0.37 37.41 0.31
N THR A 12 0.16 36.23 0.70
CA THR A 12 1.46 35.77 0.24
C THR A 12 1.43 35.41 -1.25
N GLN A 13 0.32 34.85 -1.73
CA GLN A 13 0.10 34.59 -3.16
C GLN A 13 0.18 35.89 -3.98
N ALA A 14 -0.41 36.99 -3.50
CA ALA A 14 -0.36 38.29 -4.19
C ALA A 14 1.08 38.84 -4.24
N LYS A 15 1.84 38.72 -3.13
CA LYS A 15 3.25 39.10 -3.08
C LYS A 15 4.12 38.26 -4.02
N LEU A 16 3.91 36.93 -4.02
CA LEU A 16 4.65 36.04 -4.91
C LEU A 16 4.38 36.38 -6.39
N LEU A 17 3.11 36.62 -6.75
CA LEU A 17 2.75 37.04 -8.09
C LEU A 17 3.51 38.30 -8.53
N ARG A 18 3.57 39.32 -7.64
CA ARG A 18 4.31 40.57 -7.91
C ARG A 18 5.80 40.30 -8.18
N VAL A 19 6.43 39.47 -7.34
CA VAL A 19 7.85 39.07 -7.53
C VAL A 19 8.07 38.36 -8.88
N LEU A 20 7.15 37.46 -9.27
CA LEU A 20 7.25 36.74 -10.55
C LEU A 20 7.03 37.64 -11.79
N GLN A 21 6.26 38.74 -11.62
CA GLN A 21 5.99 39.67 -12.72
C GLN A 21 7.07 40.74 -12.84
N GLU A 22 7.44 41.38 -11.72
CA GLU A 22 8.33 42.53 -11.66
C GLU A 22 9.83 42.12 -11.56
N ARG A 23 10.10 40.83 -11.25
CA ARG A 23 11.47 40.33 -10.95
C ARG A 23 12.18 41.15 -9.89
N SER A 24 11.42 41.61 -8.91
CA SER A 24 11.92 42.44 -7.82
C SER A 24 11.11 42.20 -6.56
N PHE A 25 11.74 42.44 -5.43
CA PHE A 25 11.10 42.38 -4.12
C PHE A 25 11.72 43.40 -3.15
N GLU A 26 11.02 43.68 -2.08
CA GLU A 26 11.49 44.49 -0.95
C GLU A 26 11.69 43.61 0.28
N ARG A 27 12.75 43.83 1.04
CA ARG A 27 12.94 43.14 2.31
C ARG A 27 11.90 43.57 3.32
N LEU A 28 11.55 42.68 4.24
CA LEU A 28 10.65 43.02 5.36
C LEU A 28 11.21 44.21 6.15
N GLY A 29 10.44 45.30 6.19
CA GLY A 29 10.87 46.55 6.86
C GLY A 29 11.84 47.42 6.07
N GLY A 30 12.21 47.01 4.86
CA GLY A 30 13.07 47.82 3.97
C GLY A 30 12.26 48.58 2.93
N MET A 31 12.79 49.69 2.42
CA MET A 31 12.21 50.45 1.29
C MET A 31 13.01 50.26 0.00
N GLU A 32 14.05 49.47 0.04
CA GLU A 32 14.92 49.24 -1.11
C GLU A 32 14.37 48.11 -2.00
N THR A 33 14.13 48.39 -3.28
CA THR A 33 13.71 47.42 -4.27
C THR A 33 14.92 46.65 -4.80
N ILE A 34 14.93 45.34 -4.56
CA ILE A 34 15.99 44.43 -5.01
C ILE A 34 15.52 43.74 -6.28
N ARG A 35 16.25 43.92 -7.37
CA ARG A 35 16.01 43.19 -8.63
C ARG A 35 16.72 41.86 -8.61
N VAL A 36 16.03 40.83 -9.12
CA VAL A 36 16.54 39.44 -9.16
C VAL A 36 16.26 38.79 -10.50
N ASP A 37 17.22 38.01 -10.97
CA ASP A 37 17.03 37.12 -12.10
C ASP A 37 17.09 35.66 -11.58
N VAL A 38 15.92 35.05 -11.43
CA VAL A 38 15.79 33.75 -10.79
C VAL A 38 14.94 32.82 -11.65
N ARG A 39 15.31 31.54 -11.66
CA ARG A 39 14.45 30.46 -12.14
C ARG A 39 13.64 29.93 -10.96
N VAL A 40 12.32 30.00 -11.08
CA VAL A 40 11.41 29.52 -10.02
C VAL A 40 10.93 28.11 -10.36
N ILE A 41 11.07 27.23 -9.40
CA ILE A 41 10.52 25.86 -9.42
C ILE A 41 9.58 25.76 -8.23
N THR A 42 8.35 25.30 -8.46
CA THR A 42 7.34 25.16 -7.39
C THR A 42 6.87 23.73 -7.29
N ALA A 43 6.53 23.31 -6.08
CA ALA A 43 5.93 22.01 -5.82
C ALA A 43 4.69 22.16 -4.93
N THR A 44 3.73 21.27 -5.11
CA THR A 44 2.54 21.15 -4.28
C THR A 44 1.95 19.75 -4.37
N ASN A 45 1.35 19.28 -3.30
CA ASN A 45 0.54 18.07 -3.26
C ASN A 45 -0.97 18.38 -3.42
N ARG A 46 -1.35 19.66 -3.48
CA ARG A 46 -2.74 20.09 -3.64
C ARG A 46 -3.13 20.24 -5.10
N ASN A 47 -4.40 20.05 -5.37
CA ASN A 47 -4.99 20.37 -6.68
C ASN A 47 -5.26 21.88 -6.78
N LEU A 48 -4.35 22.61 -7.42
CA LEU A 48 -4.45 24.06 -7.56
C LEU A 48 -5.65 24.49 -8.41
N GLU A 49 -6.07 23.72 -9.41
CA GLU A 49 -7.26 24.01 -10.23
C GLU A 49 -8.52 24.02 -9.37
N LYS A 50 -8.67 23.02 -8.50
CA LYS A 50 -9.77 22.94 -7.53
C LYS A 50 -9.73 24.14 -6.57
N MET A 51 -8.55 24.48 -6.05
CA MET A 51 -8.38 25.62 -5.16
C MET A 51 -8.72 26.96 -5.85
N VAL A 52 -8.44 27.12 -7.15
CA VAL A 52 -8.85 28.27 -7.95
C VAL A 52 -10.37 28.34 -8.07
N ALA A 53 -11.03 27.19 -8.31
CA ALA A 53 -12.50 27.12 -8.38
C ALA A 53 -13.17 27.45 -7.04
N GLU A 54 -12.55 27.05 -5.91
CA GLU A 54 -12.99 27.33 -4.55
C GLU A 54 -12.61 28.75 -4.06
N GLY A 55 -11.86 29.52 -4.84
CA GLY A 55 -11.42 30.88 -4.47
C GLY A 55 -10.32 30.92 -3.41
N THR A 56 -9.70 29.77 -3.07
CA THR A 56 -8.60 29.68 -2.07
C THR A 56 -7.20 29.83 -2.70
N PHE A 57 -7.12 29.82 -4.03
CA PHE A 57 -5.91 30.11 -4.77
C PHE A 57 -6.19 31.10 -5.91
N ARG A 58 -5.30 32.07 -6.10
CA ARG A 58 -5.46 33.11 -7.13
C ARG A 58 -5.29 32.52 -8.52
N ARG A 59 -6.23 32.84 -9.42
CA ARG A 59 -6.21 32.40 -10.82
C ARG A 59 -5.00 32.95 -11.59
N ASP A 60 -4.63 34.22 -11.35
CA ASP A 60 -3.51 34.87 -12.00
C ASP A 60 -2.17 34.23 -11.62
N LEU A 61 -1.97 33.88 -10.36
CA LEU A 61 -0.79 33.18 -9.89
C LEU A 61 -0.73 31.75 -10.45
N PHE A 62 -1.88 31.04 -10.47
CA PHE A 62 -1.95 29.69 -11.04
C PHE A 62 -1.41 29.65 -12.48
N TYR A 63 -1.89 30.52 -13.37
CA TYR A 63 -1.41 30.55 -14.75
C TYR A 63 0.06 30.95 -14.86
N ARG A 64 0.60 31.71 -13.93
CA ARG A 64 2.01 32.10 -13.93
C ARG A 64 2.92 30.96 -13.46
N LEU A 65 2.46 30.08 -12.56
CA LEU A 65 3.19 28.92 -12.07
C LEU A 65 3.02 27.69 -12.97
N ASN A 66 1.84 27.45 -13.49
CA ASN A 66 1.48 26.26 -14.26
C ASN A 66 1.84 26.36 -15.76
N VAL A 67 3.03 26.89 -16.07
CA VAL A 67 3.51 27.01 -17.45
C VAL A 67 4.05 25.66 -17.96
N PHE A 68 4.73 24.91 -17.12
CA PHE A 68 5.28 23.60 -17.44
C PHE A 68 5.04 22.62 -16.26
N PRO A 69 3.87 22.01 -16.21
CA PRO A 69 3.54 21.08 -15.12
C PRO A 69 4.29 19.75 -15.29
N ILE A 70 4.84 19.26 -14.18
CA ILE A 70 5.43 17.92 -14.08
C ILE A 70 4.64 17.17 -13.02
N VAL A 71 3.95 16.11 -13.43
CA VAL A 71 3.20 15.25 -12.51
C VAL A 71 4.07 14.08 -12.09
N LEU A 72 4.36 13.98 -10.79
CA LEU A 72 5.09 12.85 -10.23
C LEU A 72 4.09 11.76 -9.83
N PRO A 73 4.16 10.56 -10.45
CA PRO A 73 3.29 9.46 -10.05
C PRO A 73 3.63 8.98 -8.65
N PRO A 74 2.64 8.52 -7.86
CA PRO A 74 2.89 7.91 -6.57
C PRO A 74 3.65 6.58 -6.73
N LEU A 75 4.30 6.14 -5.64
CA LEU A 75 5.18 4.96 -5.68
C LEU A 75 4.45 3.67 -6.10
N ARG A 76 3.16 3.53 -5.76
CA ARG A 76 2.31 2.39 -6.19
C ARG A 76 2.14 2.28 -7.71
N ASP A 77 2.29 3.38 -8.45
CA ASP A 77 2.17 3.42 -9.92
C ASP A 77 3.53 3.21 -10.63
N ARG A 78 4.62 3.07 -9.84
CA ARG A 78 5.98 2.78 -10.31
C ARG A 78 6.64 1.69 -9.45
N GLN A 79 6.02 0.52 -9.44
CA GLN A 79 6.41 -0.60 -8.59
C GLN A 79 7.85 -1.10 -8.85
N ASP A 80 8.33 -0.93 -10.08
CA ASP A 80 9.70 -1.31 -10.46
C ASP A 80 10.78 -0.50 -9.71
N ASP A 81 10.44 0.70 -9.22
CA ASP A 81 11.35 1.55 -8.45
C ASP A 81 11.45 1.13 -6.97
N ILE A 82 10.50 0.35 -6.45
CA ILE A 82 10.42 0.02 -5.01
C ILE A 82 11.67 -0.71 -4.53
N LEU A 83 12.06 -1.79 -5.20
CA LEU A 83 13.21 -2.59 -4.77
C LEU A 83 14.56 -1.89 -4.93
N PRO A 84 14.84 -1.17 -6.04
CA PRO A 84 16.01 -0.33 -6.16
C PRO A 84 16.11 0.72 -5.05
N LEU A 85 15.01 1.43 -4.75
CA LEU A 85 14.95 2.43 -3.69
C LEU A 85 15.14 1.79 -2.30
N ALA A 86 14.46 0.68 -2.01
CA ALA A 86 14.63 -0.05 -0.76
C ALA A 86 16.08 -0.49 -0.55
N SER A 87 16.71 -1.04 -1.58
CA SER A 87 18.11 -1.46 -1.53
C SER A 87 19.06 -0.28 -1.31
N HIS A 88 18.79 0.86 -1.94
CA HIS A 88 19.54 2.10 -1.72
C HIS A 88 19.46 2.57 -0.27
N PHE A 89 18.25 2.65 0.31
CA PHE A 89 18.04 3.07 1.69
C PHE A 89 18.66 2.09 2.68
N VAL A 90 18.51 0.79 2.47
CA VAL A 90 19.15 -0.24 3.32
C VAL A 90 20.66 -0.06 3.32
N GLY A 91 21.30 0.10 2.16
CA GLY A 91 22.73 0.34 2.07
C GLY A 91 23.16 1.67 2.72
N HIS A 92 22.33 2.71 2.64
CA HIS A 92 22.58 4.00 3.29
C HIS A 92 22.55 3.87 4.82
N PHE A 93 21.47 3.32 5.37
CA PHE A 93 21.29 3.20 6.81
C PHE A 93 22.20 2.14 7.44
N ALA A 94 22.52 1.05 6.72
CA ALA A 94 23.47 0.06 7.19
C ALA A 94 24.86 0.66 7.41
N ARG A 95 25.32 1.54 6.50
CA ARG A 95 26.59 2.27 6.66
C ARG A 95 26.55 3.22 7.83
N GLN A 96 25.44 3.97 8.03
CA GLN A 96 25.29 4.86 9.18
C GLN A 96 25.28 4.12 10.52
N ALA A 97 24.65 2.94 10.56
CA ALA A 97 24.57 2.10 11.74
C ALA A 97 25.84 1.27 12.01
N GLY A 98 26.88 1.40 11.17
CA GLY A 98 28.11 0.58 11.29
C GLY A 98 27.86 -0.92 11.08
N LYS A 99 26.75 -1.30 10.44
CA LYS A 99 26.42 -2.68 10.08
C LYS A 99 27.06 -3.01 8.72
N GLY A 100 27.42 -4.27 8.52
CA GLY A 100 27.97 -4.74 7.25
C GLY A 100 26.93 -4.76 6.13
N ASP A 101 27.12 -5.63 5.14
CA ASP A 101 26.19 -5.80 4.03
C ASP A 101 24.84 -6.37 4.53
N VAL A 102 23.84 -5.49 4.65
CA VAL A 102 22.47 -5.86 5.04
C VAL A 102 21.67 -6.18 3.79
N ARG A 103 21.00 -7.33 3.75
CA ARG A 103 20.22 -7.82 2.63
C ARG A 103 18.74 -7.88 2.98
N ILE A 104 17.90 -7.84 1.94
CA ILE A 104 16.44 -8.00 2.07
C ILE A 104 16.10 -9.42 1.63
N SER A 105 15.37 -10.19 2.45
CA SER A 105 14.90 -11.53 2.08
C SER A 105 13.86 -11.47 0.97
N LEU A 106 13.72 -12.55 0.19
CA LEU A 106 12.71 -12.64 -0.89
C LEU A 106 11.28 -12.39 -0.37
N ALA A 107 10.95 -12.94 0.79
CA ALA A 107 9.65 -12.73 1.42
C ALA A 107 9.40 -11.26 1.81
N ALA A 108 10.44 -10.55 2.28
CA ALA A 108 10.34 -9.13 2.58
C ALA A 108 10.25 -8.29 1.28
N MET A 109 10.97 -8.65 0.23
CA MET A 109 10.86 -8.00 -1.10
C MET A 109 9.45 -8.09 -1.66
N ASP A 110 8.83 -9.27 -1.60
CA ASP A 110 7.45 -9.49 -2.06
C ASP A 110 6.45 -8.60 -1.28
N MET A 111 6.61 -8.48 0.04
CA MET A 111 5.79 -7.59 0.85
C MET A 111 5.98 -6.12 0.48
N LEU A 112 7.22 -5.68 0.26
CA LEU A 112 7.51 -4.30 -0.15
C LEU A 112 6.87 -3.94 -1.49
N GLN A 113 6.84 -4.87 -2.45
CA GLN A 113 6.24 -4.64 -3.77
C GLN A 113 4.71 -4.60 -3.73
N ARG A 114 4.08 -5.36 -2.83
CA ARG A 114 2.61 -5.42 -2.72
C ARG A 114 2.00 -4.28 -1.93
N TYR A 115 2.78 -3.61 -1.10
CA TYR A 115 2.28 -2.54 -0.25
C TYR A 115 1.97 -1.27 -1.06
N SER A 116 0.90 -0.57 -0.68
CA SER A 116 0.35 0.58 -1.42
C SER A 116 1.15 1.89 -1.29
N TRP A 117 2.02 1.97 -0.29
CA TRP A 117 2.89 3.13 -0.01
C TRP A 117 2.15 4.47 0.03
N PRO A 118 1.16 4.68 0.92
CA PRO A 118 0.43 5.94 1.01
C PRO A 118 1.34 7.14 1.29
N GLY A 119 2.42 6.96 2.08
CA GLY A 119 3.45 7.96 2.33
C GLY A 119 4.58 7.98 1.30
N ASN A 120 4.44 7.24 0.19
CA ASN A 120 5.39 7.20 -0.93
C ASN A 120 6.84 6.89 -0.47
N ILE A 121 7.82 7.61 -1.05
CA ILE A 121 9.25 7.38 -0.79
C ILE A 121 9.62 7.65 0.67
N ARG A 122 9.00 8.65 1.32
CA ARG A 122 9.28 8.97 2.74
C ARG A 122 8.89 7.81 3.66
N GLU A 123 7.78 7.15 3.38
CA GLU A 123 7.35 5.98 4.14
C GLU A 123 8.28 4.79 3.90
N LEU A 124 8.68 4.56 2.65
CA LEU A 124 9.64 3.52 2.29
C LEU A 124 11.00 3.75 3.00
N GLU A 125 11.51 4.97 2.98
CA GLU A 125 12.74 5.37 3.66
C GLU A 125 12.68 5.07 5.16
N ASN A 126 11.63 5.54 5.85
CA ASN A 126 11.41 5.29 7.28
C ASN A 126 11.28 3.79 7.59
N ALA A 127 10.60 3.04 6.72
CA ALA A 127 10.45 1.59 6.88
C ALA A 127 11.80 0.86 6.76
N MET A 128 12.66 1.27 5.83
CA MET A 128 14.00 0.68 5.66
C MET A 128 14.95 1.08 6.80
N GLU A 129 14.91 2.32 7.26
CA GLU A 129 15.66 2.76 8.43
C GLU A 129 15.33 1.90 9.65
N ARG A 130 14.04 1.77 9.96
CA ARG A 130 13.56 0.94 11.06
C ARG A 130 13.98 -0.52 10.89
N ALA A 131 13.84 -1.09 9.69
CA ALA A 131 14.20 -2.47 9.43
C ALA A 131 15.70 -2.72 9.67
N VAL A 132 16.58 -1.81 9.23
CA VAL A 132 18.02 -1.88 9.46
C VAL A 132 18.35 -1.81 10.95
N LEU A 133 17.66 -0.97 11.73
CA LEU A 133 17.86 -0.90 13.18
C LEU A 133 17.49 -2.21 13.87
N LEU A 134 16.40 -2.84 13.45
CA LEU A 134 15.87 -4.09 14.04
C LEU A 134 16.62 -5.35 13.59
N VAL A 135 17.37 -5.28 12.48
CA VAL A 135 18.11 -6.45 11.97
C VAL A 135 19.22 -6.84 12.96
N GLY A 136 19.26 -8.13 13.32
CA GLY A 136 20.28 -8.72 14.18
C GLY A 136 21.61 -9.04 13.45
N SER A 137 22.42 -9.91 14.06
CA SER A 137 23.75 -10.30 13.56
C SER A 137 23.74 -11.00 12.18
N GLN A 138 22.60 -11.49 11.73
CA GLN A 138 22.48 -12.14 10.42
C GLN A 138 22.45 -11.16 9.25
N ASN A 139 22.33 -9.86 9.50
CA ASN A 139 22.25 -8.79 8.50
C ASN A 139 21.23 -9.07 7.38
N LEU A 140 20.11 -9.73 7.72
CA LEU A 140 19.03 -10.07 6.80
C LEU A 140 17.70 -9.48 7.27
N ILE A 141 17.11 -8.60 6.46
CA ILE A 141 15.78 -8.06 6.69
C ILE A 141 14.73 -9.12 6.35
N LEU A 142 13.98 -9.52 7.37
CA LEU A 142 12.87 -10.47 7.26
C LEU A 142 11.53 -9.72 7.35
N PRO A 143 10.41 -10.31 6.94
CA PRO A 143 9.08 -9.73 7.07
C PRO A 143 8.79 -9.11 8.45
N GLN A 144 9.18 -9.77 9.52
CA GLN A 144 8.98 -9.31 10.90
C GLN A 144 9.67 -7.98 11.26
N HIS A 145 10.67 -7.56 10.48
CA HIS A 145 11.35 -6.27 10.66
C HIS A 145 10.63 -5.12 9.95
N LEU A 146 9.68 -5.43 9.05
CA LEU A 146 8.86 -4.45 8.35
C LEU A 146 7.71 -3.95 9.24
N PRO A 147 7.16 -2.75 8.96
CA PRO A 147 6.04 -2.20 9.72
C PRO A 147 4.83 -3.13 9.77
N PRO A 148 4.12 -3.22 10.93
CA PRO A 148 2.94 -4.07 11.08
C PRO A 148 1.83 -3.81 10.04
N ALA A 149 1.68 -2.57 9.58
CA ALA A 149 0.70 -2.20 8.55
C ALA A 149 0.87 -3.02 7.26
N MET A 150 2.11 -3.39 6.89
CA MET A 150 2.37 -4.19 5.70
C MET A 150 1.92 -5.64 5.83
N HIS A 151 1.81 -6.15 7.05
CA HIS A 151 1.33 -7.52 7.31
C HIS A 151 -0.18 -7.64 7.13
N THR A 152 -0.93 -6.56 7.37
CA THR A 152 -2.40 -6.53 7.25
C THR A 152 -2.88 -6.35 5.81
N GLU A 153 -2.16 -5.61 4.97
CA GLU A 153 -2.52 -5.45 3.55
C GLU A 153 -2.30 -6.75 2.75
N SER A 154 -1.30 -7.54 3.10
CA SER A 154 -1.05 -8.85 2.46
C SER A 154 -2.22 -9.84 2.65
N VAL A 155 -2.96 -9.70 3.74
CA VAL A 155 -4.17 -10.50 4.02
C VAL A 155 -5.38 -9.94 3.25
N ASN A 156 -5.45 -8.61 3.04
CA ASN A 156 -6.59 -7.97 2.39
C ASN A 156 -6.62 -8.17 0.87
N MET A 157 -5.49 -8.26 0.19
CA MET A 157 -5.47 -8.47 -1.28
C MET A 157 -5.83 -9.91 -1.70
N ALA A 158 -5.60 -10.91 -0.86
CA ALA A 158 -6.10 -12.27 -1.07
C ALA A 158 -7.62 -12.34 -0.85
N ASP A 159 -8.14 -11.47 0.02
CA ASP A 159 -9.55 -11.39 0.42
C ASP A 159 -10.41 -10.48 -0.46
N GLU A 160 -9.84 -9.48 -1.16
CA GLU A 160 -10.63 -8.58 -2.03
C GLU A 160 -11.20 -9.27 -3.27
N LYS A 161 -10.60 -10.36 -3.76
CA LYS A 161 -11.23 -11.19 -4.80
C LYS A 161 -12.41 -12.01 -4.29
N GLN A 162 -12.55 -12.18 -2.98
CA GLN A 162 -13.67 -12.89 -2.34
C GLN A 162 -14.67 -11.96 -1.61
N ARG A 163 -14.32 -10.67 -1.35
CA ARG A 163 -15.17 -9.72 -0.61
C ARG A 163 -16.04 -8.83 -1.49
N LYS A 164 -16.69 -9.35 -2.52
CA LYS A 164 -17.90 -8.73 -3.08
C LYS A 164 -19.14 -9.30 -2.40
N MET A 165 -19.25 -9.12 -1.07
CA MET A 165 -20.54 -9.23 -0.38
C MET A 165 -20.67 -8.15 0.70
N PRO A 166 -21.83 -7.49 0.82
CA PRO A 166 -22.03 -6.40 1.78
C PRO A 166 -22.07 -6.96 3.21
N HIS A 167 -21.05 -6.63 4.00
CA HIS A 167 -21.01 -6.92 5.41
C HIS A 167 -21.95 -5.98 6.19
N MET A 168 -23.25 -6.25 6.14
CA MET A 168 -24.17 -5.75 7.16
C MET A 168 -24.92 -6.94 7.79
N ALA A 169 -24.71 -7.08 9.10
CA ALA A 169 -25.55 -7.81 10.05
C ALA A 169 -25.59 -9.35 9.95
N ALA A 170 -24.48 -10.05 9.77
CA ALA A 170 -24.42 -11.47 10.08
C ALA A 170 -24.11 -11.69 11.57
N THR A 171 -24.90 -12.50 12.26
CA THR A 171 -24.65 -12.89 13.66
C THR A 171 -23.38 -13.73 13.77
N LEU A 172 -22.80 -13.82 14.99
CA LEU A 172 -21.61 -14.66 15.22
C LEU A 172 -21.85 -16.12 14.78
N GLU A 173 -23.05 -16.64 15.01
CA GLU A 173 -23.44 -17.98 14.60
C GLU A 173 -23.41 -18.15 13.07
N GLN A 174 -23.92 -17.17 12.32
CA GLN A 174 -23.88 -17.21 10.85
C GLN A 174 -22.46 -17.21 10.31
N ARG A 175 -21.56 -16.40 10.91
CA ARG A 175 -20.14 -16.39 10.53
C ARG A 175 -19.44 -17.70 10.86
N MET A 176 -19.74 -18.30 11.99
CA MET A 176 -19.20 -19.60 12.35
C MET A 176 -19.70 -20.70 11.41
N ASP A 177 -20.97 -20.67 11.04
CA ASP A 177 -21.56 -21.62 10.08
C ASP A 177 -20.94 -21.49 8.68
N GLU A 178 -20.67 -20.26 8.22
CA GLU A 178 -19.99 -20.02 6.95
C GLU A 178 -18.54 -20.53 6.95
N LEU A 179 -17.78 -20.25 7.99
CA LEU A 179 -16.41 -20.74 8.17
C LEU A 179 -16.37 -22.27 8.26
N GLU A 180 -17.27 -22.85 9.01
CA GLU A 180 -17.39 -24.30 9.14
C GLU A 180 -17.70 -24.96 7.79
N ARG A 181 -18.66 -24.39 7.05
CA ARG A 181 -19.00 -24.84 5.71
C ARG A 181 -17.83 -24.78 4.76
N ALA A 182 -17.08 -23.66 4.73
CA ALA A 182 -15.89 -23.49 3.90
C ALA A 182 -14.83 -24.55 4.21
N CYS A 183 -14.48 -24.75 5.48
CA CYS A 183 -13.52 -25.77 5.89
C CYS A 183 -13.93 -27.20 5.46
N ILE A 184 -15.23 -27.52 5.53
CA ILE A 184 -15.76 -28.81 5.11
C ILE A 184 -15.65 -28.99 3.58
N VAL A 185 -15.97 -27.96 2.81
CA VAL A 185 -15.84 -27.97 1.33
C VAL A 185 -14.39 -28.18 0.92
N ASP A 186 -13.46 -27.40 1.46
CA ASP A 186 -12.02 -27.50 1.16
C ASP A 186 -11.48 -28.90 1.48
N ALA A 187 -11.83 -29.48 2.63
CA ALA A 187 -11.42 -30.81 2.99
C ALA A 187 -12.02 -31.92 2.11
N MET A 188 -13.26 -31.74 1.66
CA MET A 188 -13.92 -32.65 0.73
C MET A 188 -13.33 -32.59 -0.67
N GLU A 189 -12.96 -31.41 -1.17
CA GLU A 189 -12.27 -31.21 -2.45
C GLU A 189 -10.85 -31.81 -2.39
N ALA A 190 -10.07 -31.47 -1.36
CA ALA A 190 -8.70 -31.98 -1.20
C ALA A 190 -8.63 -33.51 -1.10
N THR A 191 -9.71 -34.14 -0.60
CA THR A 191 -9.76 -35.61 -0.44
C THR A 191 -10.54 -36.33 -1.52
N GLY A 192 -11.01 -35.62 -2.57
CA GLY A 192 -11.79 -36.19 -3.67
C GLY A 192 -13.09 -36.88 -3.20
N GLY A 193 -13.77 -36.31 -2.20
CA GLY A 193 -15.02 -36.81 -1.66
C GLY A 193 -14.89 -38.03 -0.72
N GLN A 194 -13.69 -38.32 -0.22
CA GLN A 194 -13.46 -39.42 0.72
C GLN A 194 -13.74 -38.96 2.15
N ILE A 195 -14.95 -39.24 2.65
CA ILE A 195 -15.43 -38.76 3.96
C ILE A 195 -14.48 -39.13 5.11
N ASN A 196 -13.88 -40.33 5.11
CA ASN A 196 -12.97 -40.78 6.14
C ASN A 196 -11.71 -39.92 6.24
N ARG A 197 -11.11 -39.61 5.09
CA ARG A 197 -9.89 -38.76 5.02
C ARG A 197 -10.19 -37.31 5.34
N ALA A 198 -11.31 -36.77 4.84
CA ALA A 198 -11.76 -35.42 5.15
C ALA A 198 -12.05 -35.27 6.64
N ALA A 199 -12.70 -36.24 7.27
CA ALA A 199 -12.94 -36.22 8.72
C ALA A 199 -11.65 -36.24 9.52
N GLN A 200 -10.68 -37.04 9.13
CA GLN A 200 -9.37 -37.12 9.77
C GLN A 200 -8.59 -35.78 9.62
N GLN A 201 -8.63 -35.15 8.45
CA GLN A 201 -8.00 -33.86 8.19
C GLN A 201 -8.60 -32.74 9.03
N LEU A 202 -9.92 -32.79 9.28
CA LEU A 202 -10.64 -31.81 10.10
C LEU A 202 -10.62 -32.16 11.62
N GLY A 203 -9.97 -33.22 12.04
CA GLY A 203 -9.98 -33.67 13.43
C GLY A 203 -11.36 -34.14 13.91
N LEU A 204 -12.23 -34.58 13.00
CA LEU A 204 -13.60 -35.02 13.27
C LEU A 204 -13.77 -36.53 13.08
N THR A 205 -14.83 -37.10 13.71
CA THR A 205 -15.25 -38.45 13.36
C THR A 205 -16.08 -38.46 12.09
N GLN A 206 -16.05 -39.55 11.33
CA GLN A 206 -16.85 -39.72 10.10
C GLN A 206 -18.34 -39.43 10.32
N ARG A 207 -18.87 -39.86 11.47
CA ARG A 207 -20.27 -39.63 11.84
C ARG A 207 -20.58 -38.13 11.99
N VAL A 208 -19.70 -37.39 12.64
CA VAL A 208 -19.87 -35.94 12.86
C VAL A 208 -19.79 -35.20 11.54
N LEU A 209 -18.82 -35.54 10.67
CA LEU A 209 -18.71 -34.92 9.33
C LEU A 209 -19.95 -35.21 8.48
N ALA A 210 -20.48 -36.44 8.50
CA ALA A 210 -21.69 -36.79 7.75
C ALA A 210 -22.92 -35.98 8.21
N LEU A 211 -23.07 -35.74 9.50
CA LEU A 211 -24.16 -34.90 10.06
C LEU A 211 -24.02 -33.45 9.61
N ARG A 212 -22.78 -32.91 9.58
CA ARG A 212 -22.48 -31.54 9.14
C ARG A 212 -22.68 -31.35 7.64
N LEU A 213 -22.28 -32.33 6.81
CA LEU A 213 -22.59 -32.34 5.39
C LEU A 213 -24.09 -32.26 5.14
N LYS A 214 -24.89 -33.02 5.92
CA LYS A 214 -26.35 -32.97 5.83
C LYS A 214 -26.92 -31.62 6.31
N LYS A 215 -26.35 -31.02 7.37
CA LYS A 215 -26.74 -29.68 7.88
C LYS A 215 -26.58 -28.62 6.79
N TYR A 216 -25.49 -28.66 6.03
CA TYR A 216 -25.15 -27.67 5.00
C TYR A 216 -25.64 -28.05 3.59
N GLY A 217 -26.39 -29.15 3.43
CA GLY A 217 -26.92 -29.60 2.14
C GLY A 217 -25.84 -30.03 1.14
N LEU A 218 -24.65 -30.40 1.62
CA LEU A 218 -23.52 -30.81 0.79
C LEU A 218 -23.56 -32.32 0.52
N SER A 219 -23.42 -32.71 -0.77
CA SER A 219 -23.38 -34.13 -1.17
C SER A 219 -21.95 -34.56 -1.49
N TYR A 220 -21.42 -35.55 -0.73
CA TYR A 220 -20.09 -36.11 -0.98
C TYR A 220 -19.91 -36.70 -2.38
N LYS A 221 -21.02 -37.03 -3.08
CA LYS A 221 -21.02 -37.59 -4.45
C LYS A 221 -20.58 -36.57 -5.50
N GLU A 222 -20.78 -35.28 -5.24
CA GLU A 222 -20.40 -34.19 -6.15
C GLU A 222 -18.88 -34.07 -6.23
N TYR A 223 -18.20 -34.25 -5.12
CA TYR A 223 -16.72 -34.17 -5.02
C TYR A 223 -16.01 -35.41 -5.57
N ARG A 224 -16.70 -36.53 -5.78
CA ARG A 224 -16.16 -37.75 -6.42
C ARG A 224 -16.04 -37.66 -7.94
N ARG A 225 -16.80 -36.77 -8.59
CA ARG A 225 -16.81 -36.65 -10.07
C ARG A 225 -15.66 -35.81 -10.62
N GLY A 226 -15.08 -34.87 -9.86
CA GLY A 226 -13.95 -34.05 -10.29
C GLY A 226 -12.59 -34.76 -10.41
N GLY A 227 -12.43 -35.97 -9.83
CA GLY A 227 -11.18 -36.73 -9.89
C GLY A 227 -10.99 -37.65 -11.11
N ARG A 228 -11.97 -37.71 -12.04
CA ARG A 228 -11.88 -38.60 -13.22
C ARG A 228 -11.49 -37.91 -14.51
N GLU A 229 -11.48 -36.59 -14.59
CA GLU A 229 -11.11 -35.86 -15.81
C GLU A 229 -9.62 -35.43 -15.89
N GLN A 230 -8.83 -35.64 -14.87
CA GLN A 230 -7.38 -35.30 -14.91
C GLN A 230 -6.45 -36.51 -15.05
N ALA A 231 -6.95 -37.71 -15.17
CA ALA A 231 -6.13 -38.94 -15.34
C ALA A 231 -6.20 -39.52 -16.77
N GLY A 232 -6.52 -38.70 -17.78
CA GLY A 232 -6.60 -39.14 -19.16
C GLY A 232 -6.24 -38.05 -20.17
N LYS A 233 -4.99 -37.59 -20.10
CA LYS A 233 -4.29 -36.98 -21.25
C LYS A 233 -2.79 -36.99 -21.01
#